data_c9e80341d68875e18288caf716c610e6
#
_entry.id   c9e80341d68875e18288caf716c610e6
#
_cell.length_a   1.000
_cell.length_b   1.000
_cell.length_c   1.000
_cell.angle_alpha   90.00
_cell.angle_beta   90.00
_cell.angle_gamma   90.00
#
_symmetry.space_group_name_H-M   'P 1'
#
loop_
_entity.id
_entity.type
_entity.pdbx_description
1 polymer ?
#
loop_
_entity_poly.entity_id
_entity_poly.type
_entity_poly.pdbx_seq_one_letter_code
_entity_poly.pdbx_strand_id
1 'polypeptide(L)'
;SLVGSEMCIRDRRELYIVEGDSALGSVKMARNAEFQAVIPVRGKILNCLKADYDKIFKNEIITDLIKVIGCGVEVKTGKNKEISMFNLDNLRWNKIVICTDADVDGFHIRTLILTMLYRLVPTLIEKGYVYIAESPLFEITTSDKTYFAYDENEKTKILKMIGNKKFDIQRSKGLGENEAEMMSLTTMDPATRRLIKIEPDDIAVSYTHLRAHETRR
;
A
#
# COMPACT_ATOMS: atom_id res chain seq x y z
N SER A 1 -5.08 -12.54 -32.04
CA SER A 1 -4.53 -11.20 -31.90
C SER A 1 -3.86 -11.02 -30.53
N LEU A 2 -2.55 -11.12 -30.49
CA LEU A 2 -1.71 -11.02 -29.28
C LEU A 2 -1.76 -9.61 -28.64
N VAL A 3 -2.00 -8.57 -29.40
CA VAL A 3 -2.03 -7.17 -28.94
C VAL A 3 -3.17 -6.90 -27.95
N GLY A 4 -4.32 -7.55 -28.11
CA GLY A 4 -5.46 -7.38 -27.17
C GLY A 4 -5.25 -8.07 -25.83
N SER A 5 -4.48 -9.16 -25.78
CA SER A 5 -4.23 -9.89 -24.52
C SER A 5 -3.16 -9.20 -23.66
N GLU A 6 -2.13 -8.61 -24.28
CA GLU A 6 -1.08 -7.88 -23.55
C GLU A 6 -1.60 -6.57 -22.94
N MET A 7 -2.43 -5.81 -23.65
CA MET A 7 -3.12 -4.65 -23.10
C MET A 7 -4.01 -5.03 -21.91
N CYS A 8 -4.77 -6.12 -22.03
CA CYS A 8 -5.66 -6.58 -20.96
C CYS A 8 -4.91 -7.06 -19.70
N ILE A 9 -3.69 -7.58 -19.83
CA ILE A 9 -2.84 -7.98 -18.69
C ILE A 9 -2.20 -6.75 -18.05
N ARG A 10 -1.73 -5.77 -18.84
CA ARG A 10 -1.14 -4.53 -18.32
C ARG A 10 -2.14 -3.73 -17.49
N ASP A 11 -3.40 -3.66 -17.95
CA ASP A 11 -4.47 -2.92 -17.28
C ASP A 11 -4.90 -3.53 -15.93
N ARG A 12 -4.44 -4.74 -15.60
CA ARG A 12 -4.76 -5.43 -14.34
C ARG A 12 -3.59 -5.55 -13.38
N ARG A 13 -2.35 -5.26 -13.80
CA ARG A 13 -1.16 -5.44 -12.95
C ARG A 13 -1.17 -4.53 -11.75
N GLU A 14 -0.95 -5.11 -10.59
CA GLU A 14 -0.94 -4.42 -9.30
C GLU A 14 0.36 -4.71 -8.55
N LEU A 15 0.97 -3.66 -7.99
CA LEU A 15 2.13 -3.76 -7.11
C LEU A 15 1.69 -3.48 -5.68
N TYR A 16 1.85 -4.45 -4.80
CA TYR A 16 1.67 -4.28 -3.36
C TYR A 16 3.01 -3.97 -2.70
N ILE A 17 3.09 -2.85 -2.00
CA ILE A 17 4.23 -2.46 -1.16
C ILE A 17 3.83 -2.75 0.28
N VAL A 18 4.47 -3.75 0.91
CA VAL A 18 4.09 -4.25 2.23
C VAL A 18 5.16 -3.96 3.28
N GLU A 19 4.75 -3.89 4.54
CA GLU A 19 5.62 -3.67 5.68
C GLU A 19 6.29 -4.98 6.12
N GLY A 20 7.60 -5.10 5.83
CA GLY A 20 8.43 -6.18 6.32
C GLY A 20 8.18 -7.56 5.68
N ASP A 21 8.95 -8.53 6.15
CA ASP A 21 8.91 -9.90 5.62
C ASP A 21 7.72 -10.71 6.13
N SER A 22 7.19 -10.37 7.29
CA SER A 22 6.02 -11.04 7.88
C SER A 22 4.79 -10.83 7.02
N ALA A 23 4.49 -9.57 6.68
CA ALA A 23 3.41 -9.24 5.78
C ALA A 23 3.64 -9.77 4.35
N LEU A 24 4.90 -9.81 3.88
CA LEU A 24 5.23 -10.41 2.58
C LEU A 24 4.77 -11.85 2.49
N GLY A 25 4.95 -12.65 3.54
CA GLY A 25 4.55 -14.06 3.58
C GLY A 25 3.05 -14.23 3.37
N SER A 26 2.25 -13.57 4.20
CA SER A 26 0.78 -13.64 4.16
C SER A 26 0.20 -13.12 2.84
N VAL A 27 0.67 -11.96 2.37
CA VAL A 27 0.22 -11.37 1.10
C VAL A 27 0.61 -12.25 -0.09
N LYS A 28 1.81 -12.84 -0.09
CA LYS A 28 2.27 -13.76 -1.14
C LYS A 28 1.39 -15.00 -1.27
N MET A 29 0.90 -15.54 -0.15
CA MET A 29 0.01 -16.70 -0.14
C MET A 29 -1.40 -16.35 -0.61
N ALA A 30 -1.87 -15.14 -0.31
CA ALA A 30 -3.23 -14.68 -0.60
C ALA A 30 -3.41 -14.07 -2.00
N ARG A 31 -2.32 -13.65 -2.65
CA ARG A 31 -2.37 -12.93 -3.93
C ARG A 31 -2.75 -13.79 -5.12
N ASN A 32 -3.29 -13.16 -6.15
CA ASN A 32 -3.31 -13.75 -7.49
C ASN A 32 -2.00 -13.44 -8.21
N ALA A 33 -1.14 -14.46 -8.38
CA ALA A 33 0.20 -14.30 -8.97
C ALA A 33 0.20 -13.90 -10.45
N GLU A 34 -0.93 -14.01 -11.16
CA GLU A 34 -1.03 -13.64 -12.58
C GLU A 34 -0.91 -12.13 -12.78
N PHE A 35 -1.43 -11.33 -11.84
CA PHE A 35 -1.44 -9.87 -11.98
C PHE A 35 -1.00 -9.09 -10.75
N GLN A 36 -0.82 -9.75 -9.59
CA GLN A 36 -0.40 -9.09 -8.35
C GLN A 36 1.04 -9.43 -7.99
N ALA A 37 1.89 -8.42 -7.91
CA ALA A 37 3.25 -8.53 -7.39
C ALA A 37 3.33 -7.90 -6.00
N VAL A 38 4.29 -8.36 -5.20
CA VAL A 38 4.50 -7.89 -3.83
C VAL A 38 5.97 -7.58 -3.61
N ILE A 39 6.26 -6.44 -3.03
CA ILE A 39 7.59 -6.03 -2.58
C ILE A 39 7.55 -5.62 -1.11
N PRO A 40 8.43 -6.18 -0.25
CA PRO A 40 8.51 -5.75 1.14
C PRO A 40 9.39 -4.51 1.27
N VAL A 41 9.01 -3.62 2.16
CA VAL A 41 9.88 -2.55 2.65
C VAL A 41 10.57 -3.05 3.91
N ARG A 42 11.89 -3.22 3.85
CA ARG A 42 12.71 -3.69 4.96
C ARG A 42 13.46 -2.54 5.60
N GLY A 43 13.26 -2.32 6.87
CA GLY A 43 13.94 -1.28 7.63
C GLY A 43 13.33 0.11 7.50
N LYS A 44 14.08 1.13 7.97
CA LYS A 44 13.59 2.50 7.99
C LYS A 44 13.72 3.16 6.62
N ILE A 45 12.58 3.53 6.04
CA ILE A 45 12.56 4.36 4.84
C ILE A 45 13.11 5.75 5.20
N LEU A 46 13.98 6.28 4.35
CA LEU A 46 14.48 7.64 4.49
C LEU A 46 13.31 8.63 4.33
N ASN A 47 13.24 9.60 5.27
CA ASN A 47 12.30 10.71 5.10
C ASN A 47 12.75 11.60 3.93
N CYS A 48 12.09 11.42 2.79
CA CYS A 48 12.41 12.16 1.57
C CYS A 48 12.01 13.64 1.63
N LEU A 49 11.27 14.07 2.66
CA LEU A 49 10.82 15.47 2.76
C LEU A 49 11.99 16.45 2.84
N LYS A 50 12.99 16.12 3.64
CA LYS A 50 14.12 17.00 3.96
C LYS A 50 15.46 16.48 3.41
N ALA A 51 15.52 15.25 2.97
CA ALA A 51 16.75 14.65 2.49
C ALA A 51 17.18 15.23 1.13
N ASP A 52 18.47 15.43 0.96
CA ASP A 52 19.03 15.80 -0.33
C ASP A 52 18.89 14.65 -1.34
N TYR A 53 18.75 14.96 -2.61
CA TYR A 53 18.60 13.96 -3.67
C TYR A 53 19.77 12.97 -3.70
N ASP A 54 20.99 13.39 -3.38
CA ASP A 54 22.15 12.49 -3.32
C ASP A 54 22.00 11.42 -2.22
N LYS A 55 21.39 11.77 -1.08
CA LYS A 55 21.07 10.81 -0.02
C LYS A 55 19.92 9.89 -0.41
N ILE A 56 18.88 10.45 -1.05
CA ILE A 56 17.72 9.69 -1.51
C ILE A 56 18.17 8.61 -2.50
N PHE A 57 18.97 8.96 -3.49
CA PHE A 57 19.41 8.02 -4.52
C PHE A 57 20.54 7.07 -4.09
N LYS A 58 21.10 7.23 -2.89
CA LYS A 58 21.97 6.24 -2.24
C LYS A 58 21.21 5.27 -1.35
N ASN A 59 19.94 5.54 -1.07
CA ASN A 59 19.10 4.65 -0.27
C ASN A 59 18.59 3.49 -1.12
N GLU A 60 19.02 2.27 -0.83
CA GLU A 60 18.70 1.06 -1.60
C GLU A 60 17.18 0.79 -1.62
N ILE A 61 16.47 1.00 -0.50
CA ILE A 61 15.03 0.78 -0.43
C ILE A 61 14.30 1.67 -1.45
N ILE A 62 14.67 2.94 -1.52
CA ILE A 62 14.06 3.90 -2.43
C ILE A 62 14.40 3.55 -3.88
N THR A 63 15.66 3.26 -4.17
CA THR A 63 16.09 2.94 -5.53
C THR A 63 15.46 1.65 -6.03
N ASP A 64 15.30 0.64 -5.17
CA ASP A 64 14.63 -0.61 -5.51
C ASP A 64 13.14 -0.40 -5.80
N LEU A 65 12.44 0.39 -4.95
CA LEU A 65 11.05 0.73 -5.21
C LEU A 65 10.87 1.45 -6.56
N ILE A 66 11.70 2.44 -6.85
CA ILE A 66 11.64 3.18 -8.13
C ILE A 66 11.93 2.25 -9.32
N LYS A 67 12.92 1.35 -9.22
CA LYS A 67 13.24 0.36 -10.26
C LYS A 67 12.07 -0.61 -10.49
N VAL A 68 11.40 -1.06 -9.43
CA VAL A 68 10.25 -1.96 -9.52
C VAL A 68 9.03 -1.26 -10.12
N ILE A 69 8.77 -0.01 -9.76
CA ILE A 69 7.71 0.82 -10.35
C ILE A 69 7.95 1.00 -11.86
N GLY A 70 9.17 1.26 -12.26
CA GLY A 70 9.64 1.16 -13.64
C GLY A 70 9.53 2.41 -14.48
N CYS A 71 8.83 3.45 -14.06
CA CYS A 71 8.63 4.68 -14.85
C CYS A 71 9.71 5.76 -14.66
N GLY A 72 10.76 5.50 -13.86
CA GLY A 72 11.79 6.49 -13.56
C GLY A 72 11.34 7.56 -12.58
N VAL A 73 12.04 8.69 -12.52
CA VAL A 73 11.78 9.82 -11.62
C VAL A 73 11.69 11.15 -12.35
N GLU A 74 10.89 12.08 -11.83
CA GLU A 74 10.62 13.40 -12.42
C GLU A 74 11.66 14.46 -12.00
N VAL A 75 12.58 14.09 -11.12
CA VAL A 75 13.64 14.97 -10.65
C VAL A 75 14.97 14.66 -11.33
N LYS A 76 15.83 15.66 -11.46
CA LYS A 76 17.17 15.45 -12.02
C LYS A 76 18.01 14.59 -11.06
N THR A 77 18.48 13.47 -11.53
CA THR A 77 19.23 12.47 -10.75
C THR A 77 20.72 12.80 -10.58
N GLY A 78 21.18 13.91 -11.15
CA GLY A 78 22.58 14.31 -11.07
C GLY A 78 23.52 13.26 -11.68
N LYS A 79 24.39 12.66 -10.84
CA LYS A 79 25.35 11.62 -11.26
C LYS A 79 24.82 10.20 -11.24
N ASN A 80 23.60 9.96 -10.74
CA ASN A 80 23.05 8.61 -10.65
C ASN A 80 22.52 8.14 -11.99
N LYS A 81 23.29 7.31 -12.70
CA LYS A 81 22.95 6.75 -14.01
C LYS A 81 22.01 5.52 -13.94
N GLU A 82 21.77 4.99 -12.74
CA GLU A 82 20.95 3.78 -12.57
C GLU A 82 19.45 4.06 -12.61
N ILE A 83 19.05 5.30 -12.36
CA ILE A 83 17.66 5.72 -12.33
C ILE A 83 17.37 6.54 -13.58
N SER A 84 16.43 6.05 -14.38
CA SER A 84 16.02 6.72 -15.61
C SER A 84 15.16 7.97 -15.33
N MET A 85 15.16 8.90 -16.29
CA MET A 85 14.19 9.98 -16.30
C MET A 85 12.78 9.43 -16.47
N PHE A 86 11.81 10.17 -15.94
CA PHE A 86 10.41 9.78 -15.95
C PHE A 86 9.88 9.57 -17.39
N ASN A 87 9.25 8.43 -17.57
CA ASN A 87 8.42 8.13 -18.73
C ASN A 87 7.25 7.24 -18.28
N LEU A 88 6.05 7.78 -18.37
CA LEU A 88 4.84 7.08 -17.93
C LEU A 88 4.57 5.79 -18.71
N ASP A 89 4.97 5.73 -19.98
CA ASP A 89 4.79 4.54 -20.83
C ASP A 89 5.57 3.32 -20.30
N ASN A 90 6.62 3.57 -19.51
CA ASN A 90 7.40 2.54 -18.85
C ASN A 90 6.80 2.07 -17.52
N LEU A 91 5.72 2.68 -17.05
CA LEU A 91 5.02 2.23 -15.86
C LEU A 91 4.50 0.80 -16.05
N ARG A 92 4.86 -0.08 -15.12
CA ARG A 92 4.53 -1.52 -15.23
C ARG A 92 3.20 -1.88 -14.59
N TRP A 93 2.63 -0.98 -13.81
CA TRP A 93 1.52 -1.24 -12.88
C TRP A 93 0.35 -0.34 -13.15
N ASN A 94 -0.85 -0.91 -13.11
CA ASN A 94 -2.11 -0.16 -13.13
C ASN A 94 -2.46 0.39 -11.74
N LYS A 95 -2.06 -0.32 -10.68
CA LYS A 95 -2.21 0.14 -9.30
C LYS A 95 -0.93 -0.10 -8.51
N ILE A 96 -0.56 0.87 -7.71
CA ILE A 96 0.48 0.77 -6.68
C ILE A 96 -0.24 0.88 -5.35
N VAL A 97 -0.27 -0.23 -4.61
CA VAL A 97 -1.06 -0.36 -3.38
C VAL A 97 -0.11 -0.42 -2.19
N ILE A 98 -0.24 0.55 -1.30
CA ILE A 98 0.49 0.57 -0.03
C ILE A 98 -0.33 -0.22 0.97
N CYS A 99 0.25 -1.28 1.53
CA CYS A 99 -0.39 -2.18 2.46
C CYS A 99 0.46 -2.28 3.73
N THR A 100 0.05 -1.57 4.78
CA THR A 100 0.74 -1.50 6.08
C THR A 100 -0.23 -1.84 7.20
N ASP A 101 0.30 -2.20 8.34
CA ASP A 101 -0.50 -2.46 9.52
C ASP A 101 -1.39 -1.26 9.91
N ALA A 102 -2.50 -1.52 10.56
CA ALA A 102 -3.45 -0.49 11.00
C ALA A 102 -3.05 0.16 12.34
N ASP A 103 -1.76 0.26 12.60
CA ASP A 103 -1.18 0.85 13.80
C ASP A 103 -0.39 2.14 13.49
N VAL A 104 0.24 2.71 14.51
CA VAL A 104 1.01 3.96 14.41
C VAL A 104 2.25 3.79 13.53
N ASP A 105 2.93 2.64 13.62
CA ASP A 105 4.15 2.36 12.85
C ASP A 105 3.81 2.17 11.36
N GLY A 106 2.75 1.42 11.06
CA GLY A 106 2.25 1.26 9.70
C GLY A 106 1.80 2.58 9.08
N PHE A 107 1.14 3.45 9.85
CA PHE A 107 0.81 4.80 9.40
C PHE A 107 2.07 5.63 9.07
N HIS A 108 3.11 5.51 9.89
CA HIS A 108 4.37 6.22 9.65
C HIS A 108 5.05 5.73 8.37
N ILE A 109 5.16 4.43 8.16
CA ILE A 109 5.74 3.82 6.94
C ILE A 109 4.95 4.25 5.70
N ARG A 110 3.63 4.19 5.75
CA ARG A 110 2.73 4.67 4.67
C ARG A 110 3.04 6.11 4.30
N THR A 111 3.14 6.98 5.29
CA THR A 111 3.43 8.40 5.09
C THR A 111 4.80 8.62 4.44
N LEU A 112 5.82 7.85 4.82
CA LEU A 112 7.15 7.92 4.20
C LEU A 112 7.13 7.47 2.74
N ILE A 113 6.40 6.40 2.40
CA ILE A 113 6.25 5.94 1.02
C ILE A 113 5.51 6.99 0.18
N LEU A 114 4.40 7.54 0.67
CA LEU A 114 3.65 8.59 -0.01
C LEU A 114 4.50 9.83 -0.25
N THR A 115 5.28 10.24 0.74
CA THR A 115 6.21 11.37 0.62
C THR A 115 7.28 11.12 -0.44
N MET A 116 7.83 9.91 -0.50
CA MET A 116 8.78 9.49 -1.53
C MET A 116 8.15 9.60 -2.93
N LEU A 117 6.96 9.03 -3.13
CA LEU A 117 6.26 9.08 -4.41
C LEU A 117 5.94 10.51 -4.82
N TYR A 118 5.41 11.31 -3.91
CA TYR A 118 5.10 12.71 -4.17
C TYR A 118 6.32 13.53 -4.59
N ARG A 119 7.47 13.29 -3.95
CA ARG A 119 8.70 14.04 -4.23
C ARG A 119 9.41 13.60 -5.51
N LEU A 120 9.37 12.30 -5.80
CA LEU A 120 10.14 11.72 -6.92
C LEU A 120 9.32 11.48 -8.17
N VAL A 121 8.03 11.16 -8.02
CA VAL A 121 7.13 10.78 -9.13
C VAL A 121 5.70 11.27 -8.87
N PRO A 122 5.46 12.58 -8.69
CA PRO A 122 4.15 13.14 -8.35
C PRO A 122 3.06 12.77 -9.37
N THR A 123 3.39 12.63 -10.64
CA THR A 123 2.45 12.22 -11.69
C THR A 123 1.71 10.92 -11.38
N LEU A 124 2.32 9.98 -10.65
CA LEU A 124 1.63 8.73 -10.27
C LEU A 124 0.44 8.98 -9.33
N ILE A 125 0.55 9.97 -8.46
CA ILE A 125 -0.53 10.37 -7.55
C ILE A 125 -1.57 11.18 -8.32
N GLU A 126 -1.15 12.19 -9.07
CA GLU A 126 -2.04 13.06 -9.86
C GLU A 126 -2.89 12.26 -10.85
N LYS A 127 -2.33 11.22 -11.45
CA LYS A 127 -3.05 10.33 -12.39
C LYS A 127 -3.78 9.16 -11.73
N GLY A 128 -3.75 9.05 -10.39
CA GLY A 128 -4.54 8.09 -9.63
C GLY A 128 -4.06 6.65 -9.70
N TYR A 129 -2.74 6.44 -9.77
CA TYR A 129 -2.14 5.09 -9.73
C TYR A 129 -1.87 4.61 -8.31
N VAL A 130 -1.93 5.48 -7.30
CA VAL A 130 -1.52 5.16 -5.92
C VAL A 130 -2.73 4.95 -5.03
N TYR A 131 -2.72 3.84 -4.30
CA TYR A 131 -3.79 3.42 -3.41
C TYR A 131 -3.25 2.97 -2.05
N ILE A 132 -4.10 3.03 -1.04
CA ILE A 132 -3.87 2.38 0.26
C ILE A 132 -4.85 1.22 0.37
N ALA A 133 -4.36 0.04 0.74
CA ALA A 133 -5.22 -1.06 1.14
C ALA A 133 -5.76 -0.80 2.55
N GLU A 134 -7.08 -0.83 2.69
CA GLU A 134 -7.74 -0.71 3.98
C GLU A 134 -7.81 -2.08 4.65
N SER A 135 -7.22 -2.20 5.83
CA SER A 135 -7.25 -3.43 6.63
C SER A 135 -8.37 -3.34 7.67
N PRO A 136 -9.13 -4.42 7.90
CA PRO A 136 -10.17 -4.42 8.92
C PRO A 136 -9.57 -4.27 10.32
N LEU A 137 -10.28 -3.59 11.22
CA LEU A 137 -9.92 -3.48 12.64
C LEU A 137 -10.50 -4.62 13.48
N PHE A 138 -11.61 -5.20 13.04
CA PHE A 138 -12.31 -6.26 13.76
C PHE A 138 -12.74 -7.37 12.83
N GLU A 139 -12.56 -8.59 13.31
CA GLU A 139 -13.12 -9.81 12.74
C GLU A 139 -14.23 -10.31 13.68
N ILE A 140 -15.42 -10.51 13.14
CA ILE A 140 -16.60 -10.95 13.90
C ILE A 140 -17.08 -12.26 13.29
N THR A 141 -16.84 -13.36 14.01
CA THR A 141 -17.15 -14.70 13.52
C THR A 141 -18.42 -15.23 14.18
N THR A 142 -19.34 -15.69 13.37
CA THR A 142 -20.53 -16.44 13.78
C THR A 142 -20.39 -17.90 13.32
N SER A 143 -21.34 -18.77 13.73
CA SER A 143 -21.39 -20.16 13.23
C SER A 143 -21.47 -20.26 11.71
N ASP A 144 -22.00 -19.24 11.04
CA ASP A 144 -22.39 -19.30 9.63
C ASP A 144 -21.43 -18.48 8.74
N LYS A 145 -20.83 -17.40 9.31
CA LYS A 145 -20.09 -16.43 8.50
C LYS A 145 -19.16 -15.57 9.35
N THR A 146 -18.06 -15.16 8.74
CA THR A 146 -17.14 -14.13 9.27
C THR A 146 -17.44 -12.78 8.61
N TYR A 147 -17.52 -11.74 9.44
CA TYR A 147 -17.73 -10.35 9.04
C TYR A 147 -16.48 -9.52 9.40
N PHE A 148 -16.17 -8.54 8.57
CA PHE A 148 -15.06 -7.63 8.79
C PHE A 148 -15.59 -6.22 9.01
N ALA A 149 -15.12 -5.56 10.07
CA ALA A 149 -15.44 -4.18 10.36
C ALA A 149 -14.16 -3.32 10.32
N TYR A 150 -14.24 -2.20 9.65
CA TYR A 150 -13.10 -1.31 9.43
C TYR A 150 -13.08 -0.14 10.43
N ASP A 151 -14.18 0.07 11.14
CA ASP A 151 -14.30 1.03 12.23
C ASP A 151 -15.32 0.56 13.29
N GLU A 152 -15.43 1.31 14.39
CA GLU A 152 -16.38 1.02 15.48
C GLU A 152 -17.84 1.14 15.04
N ASN A 153 -18.16 2.01 14.07
CA ASN A 153 -19.51 2.18 13.57
C ASN A 153 -19.94 0.96 12.75
N GLU A 154 -19.06 0.45 11.88
CA GLU A 154 -19.30 -0.77 11.13
C GLU A 154 -19.45 -1.96 12.07
N LYS A 155 -18.57 -2.09 13.08
CA LYS A 155 -18.71 -3.11 14.12
C LYS A 155 -20.09 -3.07 14.76
N THR A 156 -20.52 -1.89 15.18
CA THR A 156 -21.84 -1.71 15.82
C THR A 156 -22.98 -2.10 14.88
N LYS A 157 -22.91 -1.75 13.60
CA LYS A 157 -23.91 -2.14 12.59
C LYS A 157 -23.97 -3.65 12.41
N ILE A 158 -22.81 -4.30 12.31
CA ILE A 158 -22.71 -5.77 12.16
C ILE A 158 -23.30 -6.45 13.40
N LEU A 159 -22.97 -6.01 14.62
CA LEU A 159 -23.53 -6.58 15.85
C LEU A 159 -25.04 -6.44 15.94
N LYS A 160 -25.59 -5.31 15.53
CA LYS A 160 -27.04 -5.13 15.43
C LYS A 160 -27.68 -6.09 14.42
N MET A 161 -27.04 -6.32 13.28
CA MET A 161 -27.51 -7.22 12.24
C MET A 161 -27.48 -8.69 12.69
N ILE A 162 -26.43 -9.09 13.41
CA ILE A 162 -26.26 -10.45 13.94
C ILE A 162 -27.33 -10.76 15.02
N GLY A 163 -27.72 -9.75 15.81
CA GLY A 163 -28.72 -9.86 16.87
C GLY A 163 -28.29 -10.83 17.98
N ASN A 164 -29.15 -11.81 18.28
CA ASN A 164 -28.95 -12.75 19.39
C ASN A 164 -28.11 -14.00 19.01
N LYS A 165 -27.51 -14.05 17.82
CA LYS A 165 -26.64 -15.17 17.43
C LYS A 165 -25.36 -15.14 18.28
N LYS A 166 -24.81 -16.29 18.59
CA LYS A 166 -23.48 -16.39 19.20
C LYS A 166 -22.44 -15.91 18.19
N PHE A 167 -21.53 -15.08 18.66
CA PHE A 167 -20.42 -14.57 17.89
C PHE A 167 -19.13 -14.48 18.73
N ASP A 168 -18.00 -14.49 18.06
CA ASP A 168 -16.71 -14.14 18.62
C ASP A 168 -16.19 -12.87 17.92
N ILE A 169 -15.53 -11.99 18.68
CA ILE A 169 -14.92 -10.76 18.14
C ILE A 169 -13.44 -10.83 18.43
N GLN A 170 -12.66 -10.75 17.37
CA GLN A 170 -11.22 -10.58 17.46
C GLN A 170 -10.83 -9.21 16.89
N ARG A 171 -9.88 -8.56 17.55
CA ARG A 171 -9.25 -7.40 16.97
C ARG A 171 -8.25 -7.89 15.93
N SER A 172 -8.32 -7.33 14.72
CA SER A 172 -7.37 -7.68 13.68
C SER A 172 -5.95 -7.37 14.15
N LYS A 173 -5.10 -8.32 13.94
CA LYS A 173 -3.67 -8.25 14.24
C LYS A 173 -2.92 -7.67 13.05
N GLY A 174 -1.60 -7.59 13.16
CA GLY A 174 -0.76 -7.17 12.04
C GLY A 174 -0.93 -8.06 10.81
N LEU A 175 -0.68 -7.51 9.64
CA LEU A 175 -0.85 -8.20 8.34
C LEU A 175 -0.13 -9.56 8.28
N GLY A 176 1.01 -9.69 8.96
CA GLY A 176 1.79 -10.92 9.02
C GLY A 176 1.16 -12.04 9.85
N GLU A 177 0.17 -11.73 10.68
CA GLU A 177 -0.53 -12.70 11.53
C GLU A 177 -1.87 -13.14 10.95
N ASN A 178 -2.32 -12.49 9.86
CA ASN A 178 -3.58 -12.82 9.21
C ASN A 178 -3.45 -14.09 8.38
N GLU A 179 -4.48 -14.92 8.43
CA GLU A 179 -4.59 -16.10 7.57
C GLU A 179 -4.72 -15.69 6.10
N ALA A 180 -4.22 -16.54 5.19
CA ALA A 180 -4.23 -16.25 3.76
C ALA A 180 -5.64 -16.04 3.19
N GLU A 181 -6.64 -16.74 3.69
CA GLU A 181 -8.04 -16.58 3.28
C GLU A 181 -8.59 -15.22 3.67
N MET A 182 -8.36 -14.80 4.92
CA MET A 182 -8.74 -13.47 5.40
C MET A 182 -8.03 -12.38 4.59
N MET A 183 -6.72 -12.53 4.37
CA MET A 183 -5.93 -11.59 3.58
C MET A 183 -6.42 -11.51 2.13
N SER A 184 -6.82 -12.64 1.55
CA SER A 184 -7.43 -12.66 0.22
C SER A 184 -8.71 -11.82 0.20
N LEU A 185 -9.66 -12.11 1.08
CA LEU A 185 -10.97 -11.46 1.12
C LEU A 185 -10.92 -9.96 1.42
N THR A 186 -10.02 -9.55 2.32
CA THR A 186 -9.99 -8.16 2.81
C THR A 186 -9.06 -7.25 2.03
N THR A 187 -8.03 -7.81 1.40
CA THR A 187 -6.90 -7.02 0.88
C THR A 187 -6.56 -7.32 -0.58
N MET A 188 -6.65 -8.59 -1.00
CA MET A 188 -6.12 -9.00 -2.31
C MET A 188 -7.19 -9.19 -3.37
N ASP A 189 -8.37 -9.72 -3.04
CA ASP A 189 -9.43 -9.97 -4.01
C ASP A 189 -10.07 -8.66 -4.48
N PRO A 190 -9.97 -8.33 -5.79
CA PRO A 190 -10.58 -7.12 -6.35
C PRO A 190 -12.08 -6.98 -6.11
N ALA A 191 -12.79 -8.11 -5.91
CA ALA A 191 -14.25 -8.11 -5.70
C ALA A 191 -14.67 -7.70 -4.28
N THR A 192 -13.79 -7.90 -3.28
CA THR A 192 -14.15 -7.75 -1.86
C THR A 192 -13.27 -6.77 -1.08
N ARG A 193 -12.04 -6.55 -1.55
CA ARG A 193 -11.10 -5.62 -0.91
C ARG A 193 -11.56 -4.18 -0.96
N ARG A 194 -11.04 -3.38 -0.04
CA ARG A 194 -11.22 -1.93 -0.04
C ARG A 194 -9.89 -1.24 -0.33
N LEU A 195 -9.88 -0.39 -1.37
CA LEU A 195 -8.76 0.46 -1.71
C LEU A 195 -9.17 1.93 -1.62
N ILE A 196 -8.38 2.71 -0.92
CA ILE A 196 -8.51 4.16 -0.86
C ILE A 196 -7.56 4.75 -1.90
N LYS A 197 -8.09 5.42 -2.91
CA LYS A 197 -7.29 6.16 -3.89
C LYS A 197 -6.69 7.38 -3.23
N ILE A 198 -5.41 7.63 -3.46
CA ILE A 198 -4.73 8.80 -2.92
C ILE A 198 -4.90 9.97 -3.90
N GLU A 199 -5.43 11.05 -3.36
CA GLU A 199 -5.52 12.32 -4.08
C GLU A 199 -4.38 13.27 -3.65
N PRO A 200 -3.97 14.24 -4.49
CA PRO A 200 -2.89 15.17 -4.14
C PRO A 200 -3.10 15.92 -2.81
N ASP A 201 -4.34 16.23 -2.47
CA ASP A 201 -4.69 16.93 -1.23
C ASP A 201 -4.46 16.08 0.03
N ASP A 202 -4.56 14.76 -0.07
CA ASP A 202 -4.29 13.83 1.05
C ASP A 202 -2.85 13.92 1.52
N ILE A 203 -1.93 14.27 0.62
CA ILE A 203 -0.51 14.39 0.91
C ILE A 203 -0.22 15.65 1.71
N ALA A 204 -0.93 16.74 1.49
CA ALA A 204 -0.78 17.95 2.29
C ALA A 204 -1.06 17.68 3.77
N VAL A 205 -2.06 16.85 4.08
CA VAL A 205 -2.38 16.38 5.44
C VAL A 205 -1.25 15.50 5.99
N SER A 206 -0.73 14.57 5.20
CA SER A 206 0.38 13.70 5.58
C SER A 206 1.66 14.47 5.87
N TYR A 207 1.93 15.54 5.11
CA TYR A 207 3.05 16.47 5.36
C TYR A 207 2.94 17.17 6.71
N THR A 208 1.74 17.60 7.08
CA THR A 208 1.50 18.28 8.36
C THR A 208 1.77 17.33 9.53
N HIS A 209 1.38 16.07 9.42
CA HIS A 209 1.65 15.03 10.43
C HIS A 209 3.14 14.73 10.59
N LEU A 210 3.90 14.59 9.52
CA LEU A 210 5.36 14.38 9.59
C LEU A 210 6.07 15.55 10.28
N ARG A 211 5.68 16.78 9.98
CA ARG A 211 6.23 17.96 10.66
C ARG A 211 5.92 18.00 12.15
N ALA A 212 4.70 17.65 12.54
CA ALA A 212 4.26 17.66 13.94
C ALA A 212 4.99 16.61 14.79
N HIS A 213 5.32 15.45 14.25
CA HIS A 213 6.08 14.40 14.94
C HIS A 213 7.55 14.73 15.09
N GLU A 214 8.15 15.50 14.17
CA GLU A 214 9.56 15.89 14.23
C GLU A 214 9.84 17.04 15.20
N THR A 215 8.86 17.88 15.48
CA THR A 215 8.99 19.02 16.43
C THR A 215 8.82 18.62 17.89
N ARG A 216 8.46 17.36 18.17
CA ARG A 216 8.34 16.81 19.55
C ARG A 216 9.55 15.99 20.00
N ARG A 217 10.62 16.01 19.27
CA ARG A 217 11.94 15.49 19.65
C ARG A 217 12.93 16.65 19.67
#